data_464ca147f42be9ecb9c53dc724581903
#
_entry.id   464ca147f42be9ecb9c53dc724581903
#
_cell.length_a   1.000
_cell.length_b   1.000
_cell.length_c   1.000
_cell.angle_alpha   90.00
_cell.angle_beta   90.00
_cell.angle_gamma   90.00
#
_symmetry.space_group_name_H-M   'P 1'
#
loop_
_entity.id
_entity.type
_entity.pdbx_description
1 polymer ?
#
loop_
_entity_poly.entity_id
_entity_poly.type
_entity_poly.pdbx_seq_one_letter_code
_entity_poly.pdbx_strand_id
1 'polypeptide(L)'
;SLTFEGEGAAPQEVKVTPSVETLAWSATAEDDAAAWITVEEGNGTFTVSVQDNPEESRRTGRIIVTPSEPSAEAKAVIVVQEGKIVPPSLTVTPTDPLAWEYDDLNQAYLTVTAVNCTWTAKAVDEEGKATDWISLTPDKNDTQLNVRPATRNTTASSRSGYIIISVDAEGVDEVRIAASQTAAPDHFSTFNNDIDLNTLGFSWARSNLNPRYPDDLFLYPWSSWEINILSDGVNFNPNTGKFDGTGHKLSFNIITDRKELNDEMNYVIPDGDYIVGPAKPAPEDPDDLATSDPFTILQGSKTSSFWAPYKGFWYMALTDGATDGDMAPIITGTVTITKQADGNTLYRFDFDLTDDMNNRITGTYEGSIGLYVNGVQIPE
;
A
#
# COMPACT_ATOMS: atom_id res chain seq x y z
N SER A 1 -18.35 -13.25 54.46
CA SER A 1 -17.94 -12.27 53.46
C SER A 1 -19.12 -11.71 52.72
N LEU A 2 -19.02 -10.47 52.32
CA LEU A 2 -19.99 -9.78 51.45
C LEU A 2 -19.36 -9.59 50.10
N THR A 3 -20.16 -9.68 49.03
CA THR A 3 -19.70 -9.41 47.66
C THR A 3 -20.63 -8.36 47.06
N PHE A 4 -20.03 -7.33 46.46
CA PHE A 4 -20.71 -6.23 45.81
C PHE A 4 -20.30 -6.14 44.35
N GLU A 5 -21.22 -5.70 43.52
CA GLU A 5 -20.94 -5.31 42.15
C GLU A 5 -20.01 -4.07 42.12
N GLY A 6 -19.30 -3.85 41.01
CA GLY A 6 -18.38 -2.72 40.85
C GLY A 6 -19.07 -1.38 40.90
N GLU A 7 -20.27 -1.27 40.31
CA GLU A 7 -21.07 -0.03 40.23
C GLU A 7 -22.51 -0.29 40.65
N GLY A 8 -23.14 0.70 41.27
CA GLY A 8 -24.56 0.69 41.65
C GLY A 8 -24.92 -0.40 42.64
N ALA A 9 -23.99 -0.88 43.45
CA ALA A 9 -24.20 -1.98 44.36
C ALA A 9 -25.22 -1.61 45.47
N ALA A 10 -26.23 -2.46 45.66
CA ALA A 10 -27.22 -2.29 46.74
C ALA A 10 -26.59 -2.56 48.12
N PRO A 11 -26.97 -1.81 49.18
CA PRO A 11 -26.54 -2.08 50.54
C PRO A 11 -26.91 -3.50 51.01
N GLN A 12 -26.04 -4.11 51.82
CA GLN A 12 -26.26 -5.44 52.41
C GLN A 12 -26.29 -5.38 53.92
N GLU A 13 -27.26 -6.09 54.52
CA GLU A 13 -27.40 -6.18 55.97
C GLU A 13 -26.62 -7.37 56.52
N VAL A 14 -25.92 -7.16 57.61
CA VAL A 14 -25.22 -8.19 58.38
C VAL A 14 -25.81 -8.29 59.76
N LYS A 15 -26.31 -9.49 60.12
CA LYS A 15 -26.83 -9.79 61.46
C LYS A 15 -25.65 -10.12 62.38
N VAL A 16 -25.63 -9.45 63.53
CA VAL A 16 -24.68 -9.75 64.60
C VAL A 16 -25.43 -10.56 65.70
N THR A 17 -24.88 -11.72 66.07
CA THR A 17 -25.41 -12.56 67.10
C THR A 17 -24.37 -12.67 68.21
N PRO A 18 -24.43 -11.82 69.24
CA PRO A 18 -23.55 -11.91 70.38
C PRO A 18 -23.75 -13.23 71.16
N SER A 19 -22.72 -13.74 71.81
CA SER A 19 -22.78 -14.94 72.66
C SER A 19 -23.54 -14.68 73.92
N VAL A 20 -23.65 -13.43 74.32
CA VAL A 20 -24.43 -12.94 75.46
C VAL A 20 -25.35 -11.82 74.98
N GLU A 21 -26.63 -11.92 75.15
CA GLU A 21 -27.68 -11.05 74.59
C GLU A 21 -27.51 -9.56 74.95
N THR A 22 -26.84 -9.27 76.08
CA THR A 22 -26.55 -7.89 76.53
C THR A 22 -25.21 -7.33 76.09
N LEU A 23 -24.45 -8.08 75.31
CA LEU A 23 -23.13 -7.63 74.83
C LEU A 23 -23.29 -6.57 73.74
N ALA A 24 -22.90 -5.35 74.06
CA ALA A 24 -22.79 -4.27 73.06
C ALA A 24 -21.58 -4.48 72.13
N TRP A 25 -21.70 -3.99 70.94
CA TRP A 25 -20.64 -4.09 69.90
C TRP A 25 -20.64 -2.85 69.00
N SER A 26 -19.58 -2.63 68.31
CA SER A 26 -19.48 -1.64 67.18
C SER A 26 -18.91 -2.32 65.93
N ALA A 27 -19.24 -1.79 64.77
CA ALA A 27 -18.71 -2.25 63.48
C ALA A 27 -18.08 -1.10 62.72
N THR A 28 -16.81 -1.21 62.35
CA THR A 28 -16.07 -0.16 61.66
C THR A 28 -15.27 -0.75 60.51
N ALA A 29 -15.21 -0.03 59.36
CA ALA A 29 -14.31 -0.38 58.29
C ALA A 29 -12.84 -0.13 58.72
N GLU A 30 -11.94 -1.01 58.33
CA GLU A 30 -10.47 -0.76 58.50
C GLU A 30 -10.05 0.49 57.73
N ASP A 31 -8.96 1.16 58.18
CA ASP A 31 -8.52 2.46 57.67
C ASP A 31 -8.42 2.52 56.13
N ASP A 32 -7.83 1.48 55.49
CA ASP A 32 -7.69 1.42 54.05
C ASP A 32 -9.04 1.23 53.31
N ALA A 33 -10.03 0.70 53.99
CA ALA A 33 -11.36 0.43 53.42
C ALA A 33 -12.37 1.52 53.77
N ALA A 34 -12.13 2.34 54.80
CA ALA A 34 -13.05 3.38 55.27
C ALA A 34 -13.33 4.46 54.21
N ALA A 35 -12.45 4.59 53.19
CA ALA A 35 -12.64 5.53 52.08
C ALA A 35 -13.77 5.11 51.14
N TRP A 36 -14.15 3.82 51.11
CA TRP A 36 -15.14 3.32 50.15
C TRP A 36 -16.20 2.37 50.74
N ILE A 37 -16.05 1.97 52.04
CA ILE A 37 -17.03 1.19 52.79
C ILE A 37 -17.66 2.10 53.82
N THR A 38 -18.99 2.18 53.83
CA THR A 38 -19.77 2.83 54.87
C THR A 38 -20.53 1.78 55.68
N VAL A 39 -20.45 1.88 56.99
CA VAL A 39 -21.15 0.97 57.94
C VAL A 39 -22.14 1.77 58.75
N GLU A 40 -23.39 1.37 58.74
CA GLU A 40 -24.46 1.95 59.54
C GLU A 40 -24.97 0.91 60.53
N GLU A 41 -24.81 1.17 61.84
CA GLU A 41 -25.24 0.26 62.89
C GLU A 41 -26.74 0.36 63.14
N GLY A 42 -27.42 -0.81 63.33
CA GLY A 42 -28.79 -0.97 63.67
C GLY A 42 -28.95 -1.83 64.94
N ASN A 43 -30.22 -2.19 65.24
CA ASN A 43 -30.49 -3.03 66.42
C ASN A 43 -30.22 -4.51 66.11
N GLY A 44 -29.02 -5.00 66.48
CA GLY A 44 -28.58 -6.35 66.20
C GLY A 44 -28.15 -6.62 64.79
N THR A 45 -28.04 -5.60 63.95
CA THR A 45 -27.56 -5.66 62.55
C THR A 45 -26.72 -4.44 62.25
N PHE A 46 -25.91 -4.52 61.16
CA PHE A 46 -25.35 -3.32 60.52
C PHE A 46 -25.52 -3.45 59.02
N THR A 47 -25.71 -2.31 58.37
CA THR A 47 -25.81 -2.21 56.91
C THR A 47 -24.50 -1.76 56.34
N VAL A 48 -24.04 -2.42 55.29
CA VAL A 48 -22.80 -2.12 54.56
C VAL A 48 -23.19 -1.56 53.22
N SER A 49 -22.69 -0.36 52.91
CA SER A 49 -22.78 0.27 51.61
C SER A 49 -21.36 0.49 51.06
N VAL A 50 -21.19 0.41 49.77
CA VAL A 50 -19.91 0.65 49.11
C VAL A 50 -20.05 1.75 48.05
N GLN A 51 -19.03 2.59 47.91
CA GLN A 51 -18.92 3.50 46.77
C GLN A 51 -18.55 2.72 45.52
N ASP A 52 -18.95 3.21 44.32
CA ASP A 52 -18.56 2.61 43.06
C ASP A 52 -17.05 2.42 42.98
N ASN A 53 -16.62 1.28 42.43
CA ASN A 53 -15.23 0.98 42.22
C ASN A 53 -14.79 1.63 40.87
N PRO A 54 -13.90 2.63 40.88
CA PRO A 54 -13.48 3.28 39.65
C PRO A 54 -12.54 2.43 38.80
N GLU A 55 -11.97 1.35 39.39
CA GLU A 55 -10.98 0.49 38.75
C GLU A 55 -11.64 -0.75 38.16
N GLU A 56 -11.05 -1.30 37.09
CA GLU A 56 -11.50 -2.56 36.48
C GLU A 56 -11.17 -3.79 37.34
N SER A 57 -10.21 -3.63 38.26
CA SER A 57 -9.84 -4.68 39.20
C SER A 57 -10.71 -4.68 40.43
N ARG A 58 -11.05 -5.87 40.93
CA ARG A 58 -11.74 -6.01 42.21
C ARG A 58 -10.91 -5.48 43.38
N ARG A 59 -11.58 -4.90 44.39
CA ARG A 59 -10.98 -4.48 45.66
C ARG A 59 -11.55 -5.24 46.84
N THR A 60 -10.76 -5.34 47.89
CA THR A 60 -11.12 -6.06 49.10
C THR A 60 -10.85 -5.17 50.32
N GLY A 61 -11.80 -5.11 51.24
CA GLY A 61 -11.69 -4.42 52.51
C GLY A 61 -12.21 -5.29 53.64
N ARG A 62 -12.08 -4.79 54.87
CA ARG A 62 -12.52 -5.49 56.08
C ARG A 62 -13.32 -4.57 56.96
N ILE A 63 -14.34 -5.12 57.59
CA ILE A 63 -15.10 -4.49 58.66
C ILE A 63 -14.78 -5.25 59.93
N ILE A 64 -14.37 -4.58 60.97
CA ILE A 64 -14.10 -5.16 62.28
C ILE A 64 -15.31 -4.94 63.16
N VAL A 65 -15.90 -6.03 63.65
CA VAL A 65 -16.93 -6.02 64.64
C VAL A 65 -16.27 -6.21 65.99
N THR A 66 -16.25 -5.15 66.79
CA THR A 66 -15.53 -5.10 68.08
C THR A 66 -16.57 -5.15 69.23
N PRO A 67 -16.51 -6.16 70.07
CA PRO A 67 -17.35 -6.20 71.27
C PRO A 67 -16.92 -5.17 72.29
N SER A 68 -17.84 -4.67 73.11
CA SER A 68 -17.56 -3.72 74.23
C SER A 68 -16.81 -4.36 75.38
N GLU A 69 -16.85 -5.69 75.51
CA GLU A 69 -16.17 -6.43 76.55
C GLU A 69 -14.75 -6.78 76.13
N PRO A 70 -13.66 -6.28 76.76
CA PRO A 70 -12.32 -6.50 76.37
C PRO A 70 -11.83 -7.97 76.29
N SER A 71 -12.52 -8.86 76.97
CA SER A 71 -12.28 -10.30 77.00
C SER A 71 -12.90 -11.04 75.80
N ALA A 72 -13.76 -10.39 75.00
CA ALA A 72 -14.42 -10.98 73.88
C ALA A 72 -13.59 -10.65 72.57
N GLU A 73 -13.50 -11.64 71.70
CA GLU A 73 -12.71 -11.56 70.50
C GLU A 73 -13.43 -10.79 69.38
N ALA A 74 -12.80 -9.79 68.79
CA ALA A 74 -13.29 -9.09 67.61
C ALA A 74 -13.40 -10.03 66.39
N LYS A 75 -14.38 -9.82 65.55
CA LYS A 75 -14.62 -10.59 64.34
C LYS A 75 -14.52 -9.69 63.10
N ALA A 76 -13.93 -10.22 62.04
CA ALA A 76 -13.82 -9.52 60.77
C ALA A 76 -14.84 -10.02 59.74
N VAL A 77 -15.47 -9.09 59.04
CA VAL A 77 -16.28 -9.36 57.84
C VAL A 77 -15.48 -8.86 56.62
N ILE A 78 -15.18 -9.77 55.71
CA ILE A 78 -14.49 -9.45 54.48
C ILE A 78 -15.52 -8.89 53.50
N VAL A 79 -15.21 -7.74 52.90
CA VAL A 79 -15.99 -7.11 51.83
C VAL A 79 -15.17 -7.21 50.56
N VAL A 80 -15.73 -7.80 49.54
CA VAL A 80 -15.19 -7.89 48.20
C VAL A 80 -16.09 -7.06 47.28
N GLN A 81 -15.49 -6.17 46.50
CA GLN A 81 -16.22 -5.45 45.45
C GLN A 81 -15.56 -5.74 44.11
N GLU A 82 -16.37 -6.14 43.13
CA GLU A 82 -15.93 -6.38 41.79
C GLU A 82 -15.46 -5.07 41.13
N GLY A 83 -14.68 -5.17 40.05
CA GLY A 83 -14.25 -4.02 39.28
C GLY A 83 -15.37 -3.44 38.43
N LYS A 84 -15.15 -2.24 37.94
CA LYS A 84 -16.02 -1.59 36.96
C LYS A 84 -16.03 -2.41 35.65
N ILE A 85 -17.20 -2.65 35.12
CA ILE A 85 -17.38 -3.30 33.83
C ILE A 85 -17.26 -2.23 32.73
N VAL A 86 -16.21 -2.28 31.91
CA VAL A 86 -16.10 -1.48 30.71
C VAL A 86 -16.63 -2.30 29.53
N PRO A 87 -17.73 -1.89 28.91
CA PRO A 87 -18.30 -2.66 27.80
C PRO A 87 -17.36 -2.62 26.59
N PRO A 88 -17.38 -3.66 25.75
CA PRO A 88 -16.61 -3.64 24.52
C PRO A 88 -17.08 -2.51 23.60
N SER A 89 -16.14 -1.89 22.90
CA SER A 89 -16.45 -0.81 21.97
C SER A 89 -15.44 -0.76 20.82
N LEU A 90 -15.88 -0.21 19.68
CA LEU A 90 -15.06 0.04 18.49
C LEU A 90 -15.22 1.51 18.07
N THR A 91 -14.10 2.18 17.85
CA THR A 91 -14.06 3.52 17.27
C THR A 91 -13.02 3.53 16.15
N VAL A 92 -13.36 4.12 15.00
CA VAL A 92 -12.49 4.28 13.84
C VAL A 92 -12.50 5.75 13.41
N THR A 93 -11.32 6.30 13.09
CA THR A 93 -11.18 7.70 12.68
C THR A 93 -10.04 7.85 11.65
N PRO A 94 -10.25 8.58 10.54
CA PRO A 94 -11.51 9.14 10.06
C PRO A 94 -12.47 8.09 9.49
N THR A 95 -13.74 8.44 9.31
CA THR A 95 -14.77 7.60 8.65
C THR A 95 -15.21 8.17 7.30
N ASP A 96 -14.57 9.24 6.85
CA ASP A 96 -14.82 9.83 5.54
C ASP A 96 -14.50 8.84 4.41
N PRO A 97 -15.23 8.88 3.28
CA PRO A 97 -14.93 8.05 2.12
C PRO A 97 -13.49 8.26 1.62
N LEU A 98 -12.83 7.17 1.29
CA LEU A 98 -11.50 7.19 0.68
C LEU A 98 -11.66 7.19 -0.85
N ALA A 99 -10.98 8.12 -1.51
CA ALA A 99 -11.02 8.25 -2.96
C ALA A 99 -9.60 8.40 -3.51
N TRP A 100 -9.31 7.67 -4.59
CA TRP A 100 -8.04 7.71 -5.30
C TRP A 100 -8.26 7.93 -6.79
N GLU A 101 -7.33 8.61 -7.42
CA GLU A 101 -7.23 8.62 -8.87
C GLU A 101 -6.79 7.25 -9.40
N TYR A 102 -7.02 6.97 -10.68
CA TYR A 102 -6.76 5.66 -11.30
C TYR A 102 -5.33 5.14 -11.07
N ASP A 103 -4.34 6.01 -10.97
CA ASP A 103 -2.92 5.66 -10.78
C ASP A 103 -2.36 6.02 -9.39
N ASP A 104 -3.18 6.61 -8.53
CA ASP A 104 -2.81 6.91 -7.16
C ASP A 104 -2.79 5.63 -6.31
N LEU A 105 -1.65 5.37 -5.67
CA LEU A 105 -1.42 4.27 -4.74
C LEU A 105 -1.04 4.76 -3.34
N ASN A 106 -1.30 6.04 -3.05
CA ASN A 106 -1.00 6.63 -1.76
C ASN A 106 -1.80 5.95 -0.65
N GLN A 107 -1.18 5.88 0.50
CA GLN A 107 -1.71 5.21 1.67
C GLN A 107 -2.55 6.18 2.51
N ALA A 108 -3.76 5.76 2.85
CA ALA A 108 -4.59 6.37 3.88
C ALA A 108 -4.43 5.62 5.21
N TYR A 109 -4.68 6.31 6.31
CA TYR A 109 -4.51 5.79 7.66
C TYR A 109 -5.80 5.93 8.44
N LEU A 110 -6.27 4.83 9.00
CA LEU A 110 -7.42 4.78 9.90
C LEU A 110 -6.94 4.41 11.30
N THR A 111 -7.17 5.27 12.26
CA THR A 111 -6.94 4.94 13.67
C THR A 111 -8.08 4.06 14.16
N VAL A 112 -7.75 2.90 14.72
CA VAL A 112 -8.71 1.93 15.26
C VAL A 112 -8.51 1.80 16.76
N THR A 113 -9.56 2.03 17.52
CA THR A 113 -9.57 1.84 18.97
C THR A 113 -10.62 0.81 19.31
N ALA A 114 -10.18 -0.35 19.77
CA ALA A 114 -11.02 -1.43 20.29
C ALA A 114 -10.77 -1.56 21.79
N VAL A 115 -11.83 -1.55 22.59
CA VAL A 115 -11.77 -1.68 24.04
C VAL A 115 -12.44 -3.00 24.41
N ASN A 116 -11.77 -3.83 25.18
CA ASN A 116 -12.25 -5.15 25.65
C ASN A 116 -12.75 -6.07 24.52
N CYS A 117 -12.17 -5.94 23.33
CA CYS A 117 -12.44 -6.78 22.17
C CYS A 117 -11.27 -6.71 21.19
N THR A 118 -11.21 -7.65 20.24
CA THR A 118 -10.26 -7.63 19.15
C THR A 118 -10.95 -7.27 17.84
N TRP A 119 -10.26 -6.52 16.98
CA TRP A 119 -10.83 -6.10 15.71
C TRP A 119 -10.20 -6.82 14.52
N THR A 120 -10.96 -6.89 13.45
CA THR A 120 -10.51 -7.38 12.13
C THR A 120 -11.01 -6.44 11.05
N ALA A 121 -10.32 -6.42 9.89
CA ALA A 121 -10.73 -5.64 8.74
C ALA A 121 -10.76 -6.49 7.48
N LYS A 122 -11.73 -6.20 6.60
CA LYS A 122 -11.84 -6.81 5.27
C LYS A 122 -12.25 -5.78 4.24
N ALA A 123 -11.80 -5.98 3.01
CA ALA A 123 -12.22 -5.20 1.85
C ALA A 123 -13.27 -5.99 1.04
N VAL A 124 -14.36 -5.34 0.67
CA VAL A 124 -15.44 -5.93 -0.12
C VAL A 124 -15.87 -4.99 -1.25
N ASP A 125 -16.41 -5.54 -2.32
CA ASP A 125 -17.10 -4.80 -3.38
C ASP A 125 -18.49 -4.29 -2.92
N GLU A 126 -19.24 -3.67 -3.82
CA GLU A 126 -20.57 -3.15 -3.52
C GLU A 126 -21.59 -4.24 -3.17
N GLU A 127 -21.41 -5.45 -3.69
CA GLU A 127 -22.21 -6.63 -3.40
C GLU A 127 -21.81 -7.35 -2.10
N GLY A 128 -20.74 -6.90 -1.44
CA GLY A 128 -20.23 -7.47 -0.19
C GLY A 128 -19.29 -8.66 -0.38
N LYS A 129 -18.86 -8.96 -1.61
CA LYS A 129 -17.88 -9.99 -1.92
C LYS A 129 -16.47 -9.45 -1.71
N ALA A 130 -15.57 -10.29 -1.23
CA ALA A 130 -14.16 -9.91 -1.05
C ALA A 130 -13.55 -9.37 -2.35
N THR A 131 -12.84 -8.24 -2.24
CA THR A 131 -12.12 -7.62 -3.34
C THR A 131 -10.62 -7.55 -3.05
N ASP A 132 -9.79 -7.63 -4.08
CA ASP A 132 -8.34 -7.62 -4.01
C ASP A 132 -7.71 -6.26 -4.39
N TRP A 133 -8.51 -5.32 -4.92
CA TRP A 133 -7.99 -4.02 -5.32
C TRP A 133 -7.72 -3.06 -4.14
N ILE A 134 -8.25 -3.35 -2.94
CA ILE A 134 -7.98 -2.62 -1.70
C ILE A 134 -7.04 -3.45 -0.83
N SER A 135 -5.87 -2.92 -0.55
CA SER A 135 -4.90 -3.54 0.36
C SER A 135 -5.08 -2.98 1.78
N LEU A 136 -5.20 -3.87 2.74
CA LEU A 136 -5.35 -3.56 4.17
C LEU A 136 -4.14 -4.12 4.92
N THR A 137 -3.51 -3.29 5.75
CA THR A 137 -2.35 -3.69 6.55
C THR A 137 -2.44 -3.08 7.94
N PRO A 138 -2.84 -3.84 8.97
CA PRO A 138 -2.77 -3.38 10.36
C PRO A 138 -1.33 -3.04 10.77
N ASP A 139 -1.18 -2.07 11.66
CA ASP A 139 0.10 -1.79 12.29
C ASP A 139 0.47 -2.85 13.36
N LYS A 140 1.69 -2.79 13.88
CA LYS A 140 2.20 -3.78 14.85
C LYS A 140 1.46 -3.77 16.20
N ASN A 141 0.77 -2.70 16.52
CA ASN A 141 0.11 -2.50 17.80
C ASN A 141 -1.42 -2.63 17.69
N ASP A 142 -1.92 -2.96 16.49
CA ASP A 142 -3.35 -3.02 16.18
C ASP A 142 -4.12 -1.73 16.51
N THR A 143 -3.45 -0.58 16.40
CA THR A 143 -4.05 0.75 16.66
C THR A 143 -4.30 1.54 15.37
N GLN A 144 -3.76 1.07 14.23
CA GLN A 144 -3.89 1.74 12.95
C GLN A 144 -4.07 0.72 11.83
N LEU A 145 -4.97 1.02 10.92
CA LEU A 145 -5.15 0.28 9.67
C LEU A 145 -4.66 1.14 8.50
N ASN A 146 -3.67 0.64 7.78
CA ASN A 146 -3.17 1.24 6.55
C ASN A 146 -4.00 0.73 5.39
N VAL A 147 -4.54 1.65 4.58
CA VAL A 147 -5.43 1.36 3.46
C VAL A 147 -4.89 2.02 2.20
N ARG A 148 -4.78 1.27 1.11
CA ARG A 148 -4.40 1.82 -0.20
C ARG A 148 -4.96 0.96 -1.33
N PRO A 149 -5.04 1.49 -2.56
CA PRO A 149 -5.20 0.62 -3.71
C PRO A 149 -4.03 -0.35 -3.85
N ALA A 150 -4.31 -1.63 -4.06
CA ALA A 150 -3.29 -2.65 -4.27
C ALA A 150 -2.60 -2.49 -5.63
N THR A 151 -3.36 -2.00 -6.62
CA THR A 151 -2.92 -1.80 -8.01
C THR A 151 -3.51 -0.53 -8.59
N ARG A 152 -2.89 0.02 -9.64
CA ARG A 152 -3.53 1.04 -10.48
C ARG A 152 -4.77 0.47 -11.15
N ASN A 153 -5.78 1.31 -11.36
CA ASN A 153 -6.92 0.93 -12.17
C ASN A 153 -6.60 1.21 -13.64
N THR A 154 -6.38 0.17 -14.42
CA THR A 154 -6.07 0.28 -15.86
C THR A 154 -7.30 0.06 -16.74
N THR A 155 -8.49 0.02 -16.16
CA THR A 155 -9.75 -0.21 -16.88
C THR A 155 -10.48 1.11 -17.13
N ALA A 156 -11.32 1.12 -18.15
CA ALA A 156 -12.18 2.26 -18.49
C ALA A 156 -13.38 2.44 -17.52
N SER A 157 -13.44 1.67 -16.43
CA SER A 157 -14.49 1.79 -15.42
C SER A 157 -13.88 2.11 -14.06
N SER A 158 -14.49 3.01 -13.31
CA SER A 158 -14.18 3.21 -11.91
C SER A 158 -14.48 1.95 -11.10
N ARG A 159 -13.81 1.78 -9.98
CA ARG A 159 -14.09 0.69 -9.03
C ARG A 159 -14.40 1.26 -7.67
N SER A 160 -15.31 0.62 -6.96
CA SER A 160 -15.78 1.02 -5.64
C SER A 160 -15.98 -0.20 -4.75
N GLY A 161 -16.08 0.06 -3.46
CA GLY A 161 -16.23 -0.97 -2.45
C GLY A 161 -16.20 -0.38 -1.05
N TYR A 162 -16.00 -1.24 -0.07
CA TYR A 162 -16.01 -0.85 1.33
C TYR A 162 -14.89 -1.53 2.11
N ILE A 163 -14.37 -0.79 3.08
CA ILE A 163 -13.57 -1.34 4.18
C ILE A 163 -14.54 -1.58 5.34
N ILE A 164 -14.63 -2.81 5.81
CA ILE A 164 -15.45 -3.20 6.95
C ILE A 164 -14.52 -3.55 8.11
N ILE A 165 -14.65 -2.84 9.22
CA ILE A 165 -13.92 -3.09 10.46
C ILE A 165 -14.92 -3.57 11.49
N SER A 166 -14.70 -4.75 12.03
CA SER A 166 -15.59 -5.42 12.97
C SER A 166 -14.80 -5.98 14.16
N VAL A 167 -15.51 -6.27 15.25
CA VAL A 167 -14.92 -6.85 16.46
C VAL A 167 -15.55 -8.21 16.77
N ASP A 168 -14.88 -8.98 17.63
CA ASP A 168 -15.31 -10.30 18.10
C ASP A 168 -16.31 -10.23 19.28
N ALA A 169 -16.83 -9.03 19.61
CA ALA A 169 -17.78 -8.79 20.70
C ALA A 169 -19.20 -8.59 20.18
N GLU A 170 -20.17 -9.25 20.83
CA GLU A 170 -21.58 -9.12 20.53
C GLU A 170 -22.12 -7.72 20.96
N GLY A 171 -22.98 -7.15 20.13
CA GLY A 171 -23.64 -5.86 20.42
C GLY A 171 -22.79 -4.63 20.04
N VAL A 172 -21.62 -4.81 19.45
CA VAL A 172 -20.81 -3.72 18.89
C VAL A 172 -20.96 -3.70 17.37
N ASP A 173 -21.42 -2.58 16.84
CA ASP A 173 -21.62 -2.41 15.40
C ASP A 173 -20.29 -2.36 14.62
N GLU A 174 -20.30 -2.92 13.41
CA GLU A 174 -19.19 -2.76 12.47
C GLU A 174 -19.10 -1.32 11.94
N VAL A 175 -17.88 -0.86 11.63
CA VAL A 175 -17.65 0.40 10.94
C VAL A 175 -17.40 0.12 9.47
N ARG A 176 -18.12 0.84 8.59
CA ARG A 176 -18.06 0.68 7.16
C ARG A 176 -17.63 1.99 6.48
N ILE A 177 -16.51 1.96 5.77
CA ILE A 177 -15.93 3.11 5.10
C ILE A 177 -15.93 2.85 3.60
N ALA A 178 -16.53 3.75 2.83
CA ALA A 178 -16.54 3.66 1.37
C ALA A 178 -15.15 3.93 0.79
N ALA A 179 -14.81 3.21 -0.26
CA ALA A 179 -13.55 3.36 -0.99
C ALA A 179 -13.82 3.35 -2.49
N SER A 180 -13.15 4.22 -3.23
CA SER A 180 -13.28 4.30 -4.68
C SER A 180 -11.96 4.63 -5.36
N GLN A 181 -11.82 4.18 -6.61
CA GLN A 181 -10.73 4.59 -7.48
C GLN A 181 -11.29 4.88 -8.88
N THR A 182 -10.89 6.02 -9.45
CA THR A 182 -11.38 6.45 -10.76
C THR A 182 -11.00 5.47 -11.87
N ALA A 183 -11.70 5.55 -13.00
CA ALA A 183 -11.34 4.84 -14.23
C ALA A 183 -10.01 5.36 -14.79
N ALA A 184 -9.27 4.52 -15.49
CA ALA A 184 -8.19 4.99 -16.35
C ALA A 184 -8.78 5.87 -17.46
N PRO A 185 -8.07 6.89 -17.92
CA PRO A 185 -8.50 7.66 -19.07
C PRO A 185 -8.52 6.78 -20.33
N ASP A 186 -9.35 7.12 -21.30
CA ASP A 186 -9.45 6.40 -22.57
C ASP A 186 -8.13 6.44 -23.36
N HIS A 187 -7.32 7.47 -23.10
CA HIS A 187 -5.99 7.66 -23.71
C HIS A 187 -5.03 8.29 -22.68
N PHE A 188 -3.75 8.07 -22.87
CA PHE A 188 -2.69 8.58 -22.01
C PHE A 188 -1.86 9.68 -22.66
N SER A 189 -2.00 9.91 -23.98
CA SER A 189 -1.38 11.05 -24.63
C SER A 189 -1.98 12.35 -24.11
N THR A 190 -1.11 13.32 -23.81
CA THR A 190 -1.48 14.68 -23.42
C THR A 190 -1.51 15.63 -24.63
N PHE A 191 -1.13 15.15 -25.81
CA PHE A 191 -1.07 15.93 -27.02
C PHE A 191 -2.39 15.90 -27.78
N ASN A 192 -2.75 17.07 -28.34
CA ASN A 192 -3.92 17.21 -29.20
C ASN A 192 -3.51 17.49 -30.67
N ASN A 193 -2.23 17.42 -30.98
CA ASN A 193 -1.66 17.73 -32.32
C ASN A 193 -0.47 16.81 -32.58
N ASP A 194 -0.10 16.73 -33.85
CA ASP A 194 1.10 16.04 -34.30
C ASP A 194 2.37 16.61 -33.61
N ILE A 195 3.36 15.75 -33.40
CA ILE A 195 4.63 16.09 -32.74
C ILE A 195 5.76 15.98 -33.78
N ASP A 196 6.50 17.08 -33.96
CA ASP A 196 7.76 17.08 -34.70
C ASP A 196 8.93 16.93 -33.71
N LEU A 197 9.50 15.73 -33.65
CA LEU A 197 10.61 15.40 -32.78
C LEU A 197 11.87 16.23 -33.08
N ASN A 198 12.02 16.74 -34.32
CA ASN A 198 13.18 17.59 -34.68
C ASN A 198 13.20 18.91 -33.93
N THR A 199 12.08 19.34 -33.37
CA THR A 199 11.96 20.59 -32.61
C THR A 199 12.26 20.41 -31.11
N LEU A 200 12.47 19.19 -30.64
CA LEU A 200 12.57 18.85 -29.21
C LEU A 200 14.03 18.77 -28.73
N GLY A 201 15.01 18.98 -29.63
CA GLY A 201 16.43 19.08 -29.24
C GLY A 201 17.03 17.78 -28.75
N PHE A 202 16.62 16.63 -29.30
CA PHE A 202 17.28 15.35 -29.03
C PHE A 202 18.74 15.39 -29.48
N SER A 203 19.68 15.15 -28.59
CA SER A 203 21.09 15.36 -28.78
C SER A 203 21.99 14.19 -28.43
N TRP A 204 21.48 13.24 -27.62
CA TRP A 204 22.26 12.07 -27.26
C TRP A 204 21.35 10.85 -27.03
N ALA A 205 21.92 9.66 -27.15
CA ALA A 205 21.20 8.43 -26.96
C ALA A 205 22.02 7.41 -26.16
N ARG A 206 21.33 6.53 -25.51
CA ARG A 206 21.86 5.40 -24.74
C ARG A 206 21.08 4.15 -25.09
N SER A 207 21.79 3.05 -25.29
CA SER A 207 21.16 1.75 -25.39
C SER A 207 21.75 0.78 -24.37
N ASN A 208 20.97 -0.20 -23.96
CA ASN A 208 21.42 -1.27 -23.10
C ASN A 208 20.88 -2.60 -23.62
N LEU A 209 21.78 -3.48 -24.02
CA LEU A 209 21.42 -4.86 -24.33
C LEU A 209 21.22 -5.60 -23.01
N ASN A 210 20.01 -6.06 -22.78
CA ASN A 210 19.67 -6.94 -21.68
C ASN A 210 19.56 -8.38 -22.21
N PRO A 211 20.66 -9.16 -22.20
CA PRO A 211 20.53 -10.59 -22.37
C PRO A 211 19.74 -11.09 -21.17
N ARG A 212 18.64 -11.76 -21.43
CA ARG A 212 17.67 -12.14 -20.36
C ARG A 212 18.31 -13.00 -19.28
N TYR A 213 19.40 -13.73 -19.61
CA TYR A 213 20.28 -14.45 -18.69
C TYR A 213 21.67 -14.55 -19.31
N PRO A 214 22.75 -14.20 -18.59
CA PRO A 214 24.12 -14.29 -19.10
C PRO A 214 24.53 -15.71 -19.55
N ASP A 215 23.96 -16.74 -18.91
CA ASP A 215 24.25 -18.15 -19.20
C ASP A 215 23.31 -18.74 -20.27
N ASP A 216 22.19 -18.06 -20.61
CA ASP A 216 21.15 -18.51 -21.54
C ASP A 216 21.16 -17.77 -22.88
N LEU A 217 22.27 -17.13 -23.24
CA LEU A 217 22.47 -16.45 -24.53
C LEU A 217 22.11 -17.31 -25.77
N PHE A 218 21.97 -18.62 -25.58
CA PHE A 218 21.70 -19.57 -26.66
C PHE A 218 20.25 -20.11 -26.68
N LEU A 219 19.42 -19.79 -25.68
CA LEU A 219 18.06 -20.32 -25.58
C LEU A 219 17.02 -19.53 -26.37
N TYR A 220 17.21 -18.20 -26.52
CA TYR A 220 16.25 -17.35 -27.25
C TYR A 220 16.77 -16.98 -28.64
N PRO A 221 15.95 -17.03 -29.68
CA PRO A 221 16.34 -16.63 -31.04
C PRO A 221 16.41 -15.12 -31.24
N TRP A 222 16.18 -14.32 -30.20
CA TRP A 222 16.11 -12.87 -30.24
C TRP A 222 16.84 -12.23 -29.04
N SER A 223 17.19 -10.94 -29.18
CA SER A 223 17.73 -10.10 -28.11
C SER A 223 16.88 -8.84 -27.94
N SER A 224 16.96 -8.21 -26.78
CA SER A 224 16.24 -6.96 -26.50
C SER A 224 17.21 -5.85 -26.15
N TRP A 225 17.10 -4.73 -26.85
CA TRP A 225 17.82 -3.50 -26.54
C TRP A 225 16.85 -2.47 -25.97
N GLU A 226 17.11 -1.99 -24.76
CA GLU A 226 16.48 -0.79 -24.23
C GLU A 226 17.17 0.44 -24.85
N ILE A 227 16.41 1.30 -25.52
CA ILE A 227 16.91 2.53 -26.13
C ILE A 227 16.25 3.73 -25.48
N ASN A 228 17.08 4.69 -25.11
CA ASN A 228 16.65 5.99 -24.62
C ASN A 228 17.32 7.08 -25.44
N ILE A 229 16.53 7.93 -26.09
CA ILE A 229 16.97 9.10 -26.85
C ILE A 229 16.54 10.33 -26.07
N LEU A 230 17.46 11.26 -25.82
CA LEU A 230 17.31 12.29 -24.82
C LEU A 230 17.70 13.66 -25.41
N SER A 231 16.96 14.70 -25.00
CA SER A 231 17.31 16.07 -25.35
C SER A 231 18.38 16.65 -24.40
N ASP A 232 18.94 17.77 -24.78
CA ASP A 232 19.77 18.56 -23.89
C ASP A 232 19.05 18.87 -22.58
N GLY A 233 19.80 18.86 -21.47
CA GLY A 233 19.26 19.09 -20.13
C GLY A 233 18.77 17.83 -19.42
N VAL A 234 18.64 16.69 -20.10
CA VAL A 234 18.36 15.39 -19.47
C VAL A 234 19.65 14.60 -19.30
N ASN A 235 19.90 14.09 -18.10
CA ASN A 235 21.07 13.30 -17.75
C ASN A 235 20.66 11.91 -17.26
N PHE A 236 21.57 10.95 -17.43
CA PHE A 236 21.42 9.62 -16.85
C PHE A 236 22.40 9.42 -15.71
N ASN A 237 21.90 9.05 -14.54
CA ASN A 237 22.71 8.73 -13.37
C ASN A 237 22.98 7.21 -13.33
N PRO A 238 24.18 6.73 -13.68
CA PRO A 238 24.49 5.30 -13.75
C PRO A 238 24.46 4.62 -12.37
N ASN A 239 24.65 5.38 -11.28
CA ASN A 239 24.64 4.82 -9.92
C ASN A 239 23.22 4.49 -9.43
N THR A 240 22.22 5.21 -9.91
CA THR A 240 20.81 5.02 -9.53
C THR A 240 19.97 4.41 -10.62
N GLY A 241 20.46 4.35 -11.87
CA GLY A 241 19.70 3.93 -13.03
C GLY A 241 18.57 4.89 -13.42
N LYS A 242 18.57 6.13 -12.90
CA LYS A 242 17.52 7.12 -13.12
C LYS A 242 17.99 8.23 -14.06
N PHE A 243 17.01 8.84 -14.72
CA PHE A 243 17.19 10.09 -15.44
C PHE A 243 16.90 11.26 -14.49
N ASP A 244 17.63 12.34 -14.65
CA ASP A 244 17.42 13.62 -13.96
C ASP A 244 17.48 14.79 -14.97
N GLY A 245 17.16 16.01 -14.50
CA GLY A 245 17.12 17.21 -15.33
C GLY A 245 15.78 17.41 -16.04
N THR A 246 15.73 18.44 -16.90
CA THR A 246 14.51 18.88 -17.58
C THR A 246 14.70 18.81 -19.09
N GLY A 247 13.73 18.23 -19.82
CA GLY A 247 13.79 18.06 -21.28
C GLY A 247 12.89 16.92 -21.75
N HIS A 248 13.32 16.23 -22.83
CA HIS A 248 12.51 15.24 -23.53
C HIS A 248 13.20 13.89 -23.59
N LYS A 249 12.42 12.81 -23.52
CA LYS A 249 12.89 11.44 -23.59
C LYS A 249 11.99 10.60 -24.51
N LEU A 250 12.61 9.87 -25.44
CA LEU A 250 12.02 8.70 -26.08
C LEU A 250 12.59 7.45 -25.42
N SER A 251 11.73 6.53 -25.00
CA SER A 251 12.14 5.31 -24.33
C SER A 251 11.40 4.12 -24.91
N PHE A 252 12.13 3.14 -25.42
CA PHE A 252 11.56 1.95 -26.04
C PHE A 252 12.52 0.76 -26.02
N ASN A 253 11.98 -0.43 -26.22
CA ASN A 253 12.74 -1.64 -26.38
C ASN A 253 12.54 -2.18 -27.80
N ILE A 254 13.61 -2.37 -28.52
CA ILE A 254 13.61 -3.09 -29.80
C ILE A 254 13.93 -4.56 -29.57
N ILE A 255 13.33 -5.41 -30.38
CA ILE A 255 13.65 -6.83 -30.46
C ILE A 255 14.45 -7.06 -31.74
N THR A 256 15.61 -7.66 -31.59
CA THR A 256 16.51 -7.95 -32.72
C THR A 256 16.67 -9.46 -32.92
N ASP A 257 17.07 -9.89 -34.13
CA ASP A 257 17.62 -11.22 -34.31
C ASP A 257 19.04 -11.25 -33.70
N ARG A 258 19.59 -12.41 -33.45
CA ARG A 258 20.91 -12.52 -32.78
C ARG A 258 22.13 -12.19 -33.64
N LYS A 259 21.96 -11.57 -34.77
CA LYS A 259 23.08 -11.24 -35.69
C LYS A 259 23.92 -10.06 -35.21
N GLU A 260 23.46 -9.33 -34.18
CA GLU A 260 24.26 -8.28 -33.52
C GLU A 260 25.53 -8.81 -32.83
N LEU A 261 25.58 -10.13 -32.55
CA LEU A 261 26.78 -10.81 -32.10
C LEU A 261 27.52 -11.36 -33.33
N ASN A 262 28.31 -10.56 -33.98
CA ASN A 262 29.20 -11.09 -35.00
C ASN A 262 30.34 -11.92 -34.37
N ASP A 263 31.11 -12.63 -35.19
CA ASP A 263 32.21 -13.50 -34.74
C ASP A 263 33.30 -12.75 -33.92
N GLU A 264 33.27 -11.41 -33.91
CA GLU A 264 34.20 -10.56 -33.17
C GLU A 264 33.61 -10.02 -31.85
N MET A 265 32.42 -10.47 -31.46
CA MET A 265 31.67 -9.96 -30.29
C MET A 265 31.40 -8.44 -30.32
N ASN A 266 31.31 -7.87 -31.51
CA ASN A 266 30.92 -6.48 -31.69
C ASN A 266 29.39 -6.37 -31.56
N TYR A 267 28.93 -5.79 -30.45
CA TYR A 267 27.52 -5.54 -30.21
C TYR A 267 27.10 -4.34 -31.08
N VAL A 268 26.25 -4.58 -32.06
CA VAL A 268 25.68 -3.55 -32.92
C VAL A 268 24.16 -3.69 -32.98
N ILE A 269 23.47 -2.57 -33.04
CA ILE A 269 22.04 -2.57 -33.32
C ILE A 269 21.86 -2.83 -34.81
N PRO A 270 21.14 -3.90 -35.24
CA PRO A 270 20.95 -4.19 -36.65
C PRO A 270 20.18 -3.10 -37.39
N ASP A 271 20.60 -2.83 -38.63
CA ASP A 271 19.84 -1.96 -39.54
C ASP A 271 18.49 -2.60 -39.87
N GLY A 272 17.46 -1.78 -40.00
CA GLY A 272 16.14 -2.26 -40.40
C GLY A 272 14.97 -1.38 -39.96
N ASP A 273 13.79 -1.81 -40.38
CA ASP A 273 12.53 -1.20 -40.02
C ASP A 273 11.94 -1.97 -38.80
N TYR A 274 11.83 -1.30 -37.69
CA TYR A 274 11.27 -1.83 -36.45
C TYR A 274 9.79 -1.40 -36.30
N ILE A 275 8.89 -2.36 -36.28
CA ILE A 275 7.44 -2.09 -36.27
C ILE A 275 6.91 -2.05 -34.85
N VAL A 276 6.23 -0.97 -34.51
CA VAL A 276 5.55 -0.81 -33.21
C VAL A 276 4.21 -1.56 -33.25
N GLY A 277 3.99 -2.41 -32.25
CA GLY A 277 2.77 -3.17 -32.15
C GLY A 277 2.49 -3.78 -30.79
N PRO A 278 1.36 -4.47 -30.63
CA PRO A 278 0.99 -5.11 -29.36
C PRO A 278 1.95 -6.26 -29.00
N ALA A 279 2.00 -6.58 -27.71
CA ALA A 279 2.71 -7.78 -27.26
C ALA A 279 2.09 -9.04 -27.91
N LYS A 280 2.96 -9.98 -28.31
CA LYS A 280 2.45 -11.31 -28.69
C LYS A 280 1.73 -11.96 -27.52
N PRO A 281 0.66 -12.71 -27.78
CA PRO A 281 0.09 -13.62 -26.79
C PRO A 281 1.16 -14.55 -26.24
N ALA A 282 1.04 -14.93 -24.97
CA ALA A 282 1.88 -15.98 -24.42
C ALA A 282 1.71 -17.25 -25.26
N PRO A 283 2.81 -17.95 -25.62
CA PRO A 283 2.72 -19.18 -26.38
C PRO A 283 1.91 -20.24 -25.62
N GLU A 284 1.15 -21.07 -26.34
CA GLU A 284 0.40 -22.19 -25.75
C GLU A 284 1.35 -23.26 -25.19
N ASP A 285 2.52 -23.42 -25.82
CA ASP A 285 3.60 -24.29 -25.35
C ASP A 285 4.56 -23.49 -24.45
N PRO A 286 4.70 -23.83 -23.17
CA PRO A 286 5.63 -23.15 -22.26
C PRO A 286 7.11 -23.32 -22.66
N ASP A 287 7.42 -24.31 -23.50
CA ASP A 287 8.76 -24.55 -24.05
C ASP A 287 9.01 -23.75 -25.35
N ASP A 288 7.98 -23.11 -25.92
CA ASP A 288 8.14 -22.19 -27.05
C ASP A 288 8.70 -20.84 -26.56
N LEU A 289 9.98 -20.63 -26.81
CA LEU A 289 10.69 -19.44 -26.44
C LEU A 289 10.49 -18.25 -27.41
N ALA A 290 9.71 -18.44 -28.48
CA ALA A 290 9.43 -17.39 -29.50
C ALA A 290 8.37 -16.37 -29.00
N THR A 291 8.59 -15.76 -27.85
CA THR A 291 7.69 -14.77 -27.24
C THR A 291 7.74 -13.39 -27.92
N SER A 292 8.65 -13.18 -28.87
CA SER A 292 8.83 -11.90 -29.57
C SER A 292 9.37 -12.13 -30.98
N ASP A 293 8.94 -11.29 -31.92
CA ASP A 293 9.48 -11.27 -33.28
C ASP A 293 10.64 -10.28 -33.36
N PRO A 294 11.74 -10.61 -34.06
CA PRO A 294 12.76 -9.65 -34.44
C PRO A 294 12.17 -8.47 -35.26
N PHE A 295 12.82 -7.32 -35.18
CA PHE A 295 12.41 -6.08 -35.83
C PHE A 295 11.04 -5.56 -35.36
N THR A 296 10.74 -5.76 -34.08
CA THR A 296 9.53 -5.23 -33.44
C THR A 296 9.83 -4.36 -32.24
N ILE A 297 8.89 -3.49 -31.92
CA ILE A 297 8.87 -2.64 -30.72
C ILE A 297 7.54 -2.84 -30.03
N LEU A 298 7.54 -3.07 -28.71
CA LEU A 298 6.30 -3.16 -27.96
C LEU A 298 5.66 -1.78 -27.88
N GLN A 299 4.37 -1.69 -28.24
CA GLN A 299 3.58 -0.46 -28.09
C GLN A 299 3.54 0.03 -26.64
N GLY A 300 3.41 1.35 -26.46
CA GLY A 300 3.28 1.99 -25.16
C GLY A 300 2.01 1.61 -24.45
N SER A 301 2.12 1.29 -23.16
CA SER A 301 0.97 1.02 -22.29
C SER A 301 1.29 1.38 -20.84
N LYS A 302 0.26 1.76 -20.06
CA LYS A 302 0.39 1.83 -18.59
C LYS A 302 0.11 0.46 -17.98
N THR A 303 0.81 0.16 -16.91
CA THR A 303 0.65 -1.08 -16.14
C THR A 303 0.15 -0.78 -14.73
N SER A 304 -0.42 -1.77 -14.08
CA SER A 304 -0.80 -1.69 -12.66
C SER A 304 0.39 -1.74 -11.69
N SER A 305 1.61 -1.97 -12.21
CA SER A 305 2.81 -2.08 -11.37
C SER A 305 3.24 -0.72 -10.81
N PHE A 306 3.48 -0.66 -9.51
CA PHE A 306 4.04 0.52 -8.85
C PHE A 306 5.45 0.87 -9.37
N TRP A 307 6.29 -0.16 -9.59
CA TRP A 307 7.71 0.03 -9.93
C TRP A 307 7.95 0.30 -11.42
N ALA A 308 7.06 -0.15 -12.29
CA ALA A 308 7.18 -0.03 -13.73
C ALA A 308 5.83 0.40 -14.35
N PRO A 309 5.39 1.66 -14.11
CA PRO A 309 4.08 2.13 -14.57
C PRO A 309 3.99 2.26 -16.10
N TYR A 310 5.11 2.45 -16.76
CA TYR A 310 5.20 2.63 -18.21
C TYR A 310 5.91 1.42 -18.81
N LYS A 311 5.29 0.80 -19.84
CA LYS A 311 5.82 -0.34 -20.57
C LYS A 311 5.76 -0.03 -22.06
N GLY A 312 6.76 -0.53 -22.83
CA GLY A 312 6.82 -0.33 -24.27
C GLY A 312 7.33 1.07 -24.63
N PHE A 313 6.88 1.59 -25.76
CA PHE A 313 7.39 2.81 -26.36
C PHE A 313 6.65 4.06 -25.84
N TRP A 314 7.41 5.00 -25.28
CA TRP A 314 6.89 6.26 -24.74
C TRP A 314 7.74 7.46 -25.19
N TYR A 315 7.05 8.54 -25.54
CA TYR A 315 7.58 9.90 -25.44
C TYR A 315 7.19 10.47 -24.07
N MET A 316 8.13 11.17 -23.43
CA MET A 316 7.93 11.80 -22.11
C MET A 316 8.67 13.13 -22.04
N ALA A 317 8.00 14.20 -21.62
CA ALA A 317 8.65 15.38 -21.07
C ALA A 317 9.04 15.13 -19.61
N LEU A 318 10.21 15.59 -19.22
CA LEU A 318 10.76 15.46 -17.86
C LEU A 318 10.93 16.85 -17.26
N THR A 319 10.55 16.99 -15.97
CA THR A 319 10.86 18.14 -15.14
C THR A 319 11.57 17.64 -13.88
N ASP A 320 12.83 18.05 -13.68
CA ASP A 320 13.68 17.56 -12.58
C ASP A 320 13.72 16.01 -12.49
N GLY A 321 13.69 15.33 -13.64
CA GLY A 321 13.70 13.88 -13.76
C GLY A 321 12.33 13.20 -13.54
N ALA A 322 11.29 13.94 -13.16
CA ALA A 322 9.93 13.42 -13.03
C ALA A 322 9.17 13.46 -14.37
N THR A 323 8.32 12.45 -14.60
CA THR A 323 7.41 12.36 -15.77
C THR A 323 6.05 12.98 -15.41
N ASP A 324 6.05 14.25 -15.05
CA ASP A 324 4.86 15.02 -14.68
C ASP A 324 4.39 16.01 -15.75
N GLY A 325 5.09 16.02 -16.88
CA GLY A 325 4.80 16.85 -18.05
C GLY A 325 4.07 16.08 -19.14
N ASP A 326 4.21 16.59 -20.37
CA ASP A 326 3.62 15.99 -21.55
C ASP A 326 4.17 14.58 -21.82
N MET A 327 3.28 13.66 -22.21
CA MET A 327 3.62 12.28 -22.53
C MET A 327 2.73 11.73 -23.63
N ALA A 328 3.24 10.74 -24.35
CA ALA A 328 2.48 9.97 -25.32
C ALA A 328 2.95 8.51 -25.38
N PRO A 329 2.06 7.53 -25.20
CA PRO A 329 2.36 6.16 -25.57
C PRO A 329 2.34 6.03 -27.09
N ILE A 330 3.33 5.41 -27.65
CA ILE A 330 3.39 5.10 -29.07
C ILE A 330 2.72 3.75 -29.30
N ILE A 331 1.64 3.71 -30.08
CA ILE A 331 0.83 2.51 -30.25
C ILE A 331 1.04 1.82 -31.59
N THR A 332 1.51 2.56 -32.61
CA THR A 332 1.82 2.00 -33.94
C THR A 332 2.84 2.86 -34.66
N GLY A 333 3.39 2.34 -35.75
CA GLY A 333 4.32 3.04 -36.60
C GLY A 333 5.61 2.28 -36.82
N THR A 334 6.60 2.97 -37.35
CA THR A 334 7.91 2.39 -37.72
C THR A 334 9.03 3.27 -37.21
N VAL A 335 10.07 2.62 -36.70
CA VAL A 335 11.39 3.21 -36.46
C VAL A 335 12.38 2.57 -37.43
N THR A 336 12.86 3.35 -38.40
CA THR A 336 13.93 2.89 -39.29
C THR A 336 15.26 3.20 -38.64
N ILE A 337 16.08 2.19 -38.40
CA ILE A 337 17.40 2.31 -37.80
C ILE A 337 18.44 2.03 -38.85
N THR A 338 19.41 2.95 -39.02
CA THR A 338 20.52 2.82 -39.94
C THR A 338 21.83 3.15 -39.23
N LYS A 339 22.75 2.21 -39.23
CA LYS A 339 24.12 2.42 -38.74
C LYS A 339 24.86 3.27 -39.73
N GLN A 340 25.53 4.31 -39.27
CA GLN A 340 26.37 5.15 -40.11
C GLN A 340 27.73 4.49 -40.35
N ALA A 341 28.33 4.75 -41.51
CA ALA A 341 29.51 4.02 -41.99
C ALA A 341 30.79 4.22 -41.15
N ASP A 342 30.87 5.31 -40.40
CA ASP A 342 32.07 5.69 -39.67
C ASP A 342 31.89 5.50 -38.14
N GLY A 343 32.17 4.31 -37.63
CA GLY A 343 32.19 4.01 -36.22
C GLY A 343 31.08 3.04 -35.76
N ASN A 344 31.29 2.41 -34.61
CA ASN A 344 30.34 1.42 -34.05
C ASN A 344 29.15 2.05 -33.34
N THR A 345 29.19 3.36 -33.05
CA THR A 345 28.24 4.04 -32.20
C THR A 345 27.37 5.09 -32.90
N LEU A 346 27.63 5.38 -34.19
CA LEU A 346 26.86 6.36 -34.96
C LEU A 346 25.66 5.72 -35.63
N TYR A 347 24.47 6.21 -35.30
CA TYR A 347 23.19 5.72 -35.79
C TYR A 347 22.28 6.86 -36.22
N ARG A 348 21.41 6.55 -37.19
CA ARG A 348 20.27 7.35 -37.56
C ARG A 348 19.01 6.58 -37.24
N PHE A 349 18.06 7.24 -36.60
CA PHE A 349 16.71 6.75 -36.29
C PHE A 349 15.71 7.68 -36.98
N ASP A 350 14.97 7.16 -37.92
CA ASP A 350 13.84 7.87 -38.54
C ASP A 350 12.53 7.36 -37.92
N PHE A 351 11.71 8.26 -37.41
CA PHE A 351 10.46 7.96 -36.73
C PHE A 351 9.25 8.35 -37.59
N ASP A 352 8.34 7.41 -37.80
CA ASP A 352 7.01 7.62 -38.33
C ASP A 352 6.01 6.85 -37.44
N LEU A 353 5.50 7.51 -36.42
CA LEU A 353 4.84 6.93 -35.27
C LEU A 353 3.46 7.55 -35.07
N THR A 354 2.59 6.84 -34.32
CA THR A 354 1.28 7.33 -33.92
C THR A 354 1.03 7.00 -32.46
N ASP A 355 0.49 7.96 -31.70
CA ASP A 355 0.08 7.80 -30.32
C ASP A 355 -1.36 7.24 -30.18
N ASP A 356 -1.84 7.10 -28.93
CA ASP A 356 -3.19 6.58 -28.62
C ASP A 356 -4.32 7.58 -28.86
N MET A 357 -4.00 8.84 -29.25
CA MET A 357 -4.94 9.84 -29.74
C MET A 357 -4.93 10.01 -31.27
N ASN A 358 -4.17 9.16 -31.97
CA ASN A 358 -3.92 9.24 -33.41
C ASN A 358 -3.14 10.49 -33.86
N ASN A 359 -2.40 11.14 -32.96
CA ASN A 359 -1.46 12.17 -33.36
C ASN A 359 -0.26 11.50 -34.03
N ARG A 360 0.22 12.09 -35.10
CA ARG A 360 1.43 11.64 -35.77
C ARG A 360 2.67 12.20 -35.07
N ILE A 361 3.67 11.35 -34.86
CA ILE A 361 4.92 11.70 -34.18
C ILE A 361 6.04 11.35 -35.12
N THR A 362 6.69 12.36 -35.69
CA THR A 362 7.70 12.17 -36.73
C THR A 362 8.98 12.95 -36.43
N GLY A 363 10.10 12.49 -36.98
CA GLY A 363 11.38 13.17 -36.88
C GLY A 363 12.55 12.23 -37.03
N THR A 364 13.74 12.75 -36.84
CA THR A 364 14.98 12.00 -36.97
C THR A 364 15.89 12.30 -35.78
N TYR A 365 16.51 11.26 -35.27
CA TYR A 365 17.70 11.39 -34.43
C TYR A 365 18.91 10.87 -35.23
N GLU A 366 19.97 11.66 -35.29
CA GLU A 366 21.22 11.25 -35.88
C GLU A 366 22.37 11.63 -34.94
N GLY A 367 23.08 10.62 -34.45
CA GLY A 367 24.14 10.86 -33.50
C GLY A 367 24.73 9.60 -32.89
N SER A 368 25.66 9.80 -31.98
CA SER A 368 26.24 8.69 -31.23
C SER A 368 25.25 8.11 -30.22
N ILE A 369 25.26 6.79 -30.13
CA ILE A 369 24.52 6.06 -29.10
C ILE A 369 25.50 5.33 -28.19
N GLY A 370 25.44 5.60 -26.88
CA GLY A 370 26.23 4.84 -25.92
C GLY A 370 25.72 3.40 -25.84
N LEU A 371 26.56 2.44 -26.18
CA LEU A 371 26.24 1.02 -26.16
C LEU A 371 26.61 0.41 -24.79
N TYR A 372 25.68 -0.26 -24.15
CA TYR A 372 25.88 -0.94 -22.87
C TYR A 372 25.40 -2.39 -22.97
N VAL A 373 26.08 -3.29 -22.28
CA VAL A 373 25.65 -4.69 -22.08
C VAL A 373 25.59 -4.95 -20.59
N ASN A 374 24.44 -5.34 -20.07
CA ASN A 374 24.19 -5.49 -18.63
C ASN A 374 24.67 -4.27 -17.81
N GLY A 375 24.48 -3.06 -18.35
CA GLY A 375 24.89 -1.82 -17.69
C GLY A 375 26.37 -1.47 -17.78
N VAL A 376 27.20 -2.30 -18.42
CA VAL A 376 28.63 -2.03 -18.68
C VAL A 376 28.79 -1.41 -20.07
N GLN A 377 29.41 -0.25 -20.16
CA GLN A 377 29.65 0.42 -21.42
C GLN A 377 30.61 -0.39 -22.29
N ILE A 378 30.24 -0.57 -23.55
CA ILE A 378 31.10 -1.17 -24.56
C ILE A 378 32.05 -0.06 -25.08
N PRO A 379 33.37 -0.30 -25.13
CA PRO A 379 34.29 0.66 -25.72
C PRO A 379 33.93 0.97 -27.18
N GLU A 380 34.15 2.22 -27.58
CA GLU A 380 33.99 2.69 -28.95
C GLU A 380 34.98 2.03 -29.94
#